data_6ad77bb681c1de8cef898da0d28cd0cd
#
_entry.id   6ad77bb681c1de8cef898da0d28cd0cd
#
_cell.length_a   1.000
_cell.length_b   1.000
_cell.length_c   1.000
_cell.angle_alpha   90.00
_cell.angle_beta   90.00
_cell.angle_gamma   90.00
#
_symmetry.space_group_name_H-M   'P 1'
#
loop_
_entity.id
_entity.type
_entity.pdbx_description
1 polymer ?
#
loop_
_entity_poly.entity_id
_entity_poly.type
_entity_poly.pdbx_seq_one_letter_code
_entity_poly.pdbx_strand_id
1 'polypeptide(L)'
;KYGITCETFDLSDLIWRVGQYADDDKKVLERKEHLKNYTDFSLVPDDKITTLSKVSVIIDDYIEEYRLNAVTLRCWEEMQTVLGVAPCVLLSELNDRGIVASCEIDLCSAINMYSMSLASGKSTACLDWNNNYGDDENKVILFHCGSTAQSLMKKKGLVTDHKMFAKGCPGCGWGANEGRIAAFDMTFSNCKTEDGKLTFYVDEGV
;
A
#
# COMPACT_ATOMS: atom_id res chain seq x y z
N LYS A 1 -19.29 10.02 -15.37
CA LYS A 1 -20.40 9.06 -15.46
C LYS A 1 -20.67 8.38 -14.11
N TYR A 2 -19.62 8.06 -13.36
CA TYR A 2 -19.72 7.34 -12.09
C TYR A 2 -19.51 8.23 -10.86
N GLY A 3 -19.36 9.55 -11.03
CA GLY A 3 -19.14 10.49 -9.92
C GLY A 3 -17.76 10.39 -9.27
N ILE A 4 -16.80 9.75 -9.94
CA ILE A 4 -15.43 9.61 -9.46
C ILE A 4 -14.62 10.77 -10.02
N THR A 5 -13.97 11.53 -9.13
CA THR A 5 -13.00 12.56 -9.47
C THR A 5 -11.60 12.02 -9.17
N CYS A 6 -10.66 12.26 -10.07
CA CYS A 6 -9.26 11.89 -9.88
C CYS A 6 -8.41 13.16 -9.78
N GLU A 7 -7.65 13.27 -8.71
CA GLU A 7 -6.60 14.27 -8.55
C GLU A 7 -5.25 13.60 -8.83
N THR A 8 -4.44 14.23 -9.65
CA THR A 8 -3.13 13.67 -10.06
C THR A 8 -2.02 14.50 -9.46
N PHE A 9 -1.11 13.84 -8.74
CA PHE A 9 0.07 14.45 -8.16
C PHE A 9 1.33 13.92 -8.86
N ASP A 10 2.28 14.82 -9.08
CA ASP A 10 3.57 14.43 -9.63
C ASP A 10 4.45 13.82 -8.52
N LEU A 11 5.05 12.67 -8.81
CA LEU A 11 5.94 12.02 -7.86
C LEU A 11 7.19 12.88 -7.55
N SER A 12 7.61 13.69 -8.49
CA SER A 12 8.71 14.64 -8.29
C SER A 12 8.38 15.71 -7.23
N ASP A 13 7.11 16.16 -7.14
CA ASP A 13 6.65 17.07 -6.08
C ASP A 13 6.70 16.38 -4.71
N LEU A 14 6.25 15.14 -4.62
CA LEU A 14 6.36 14.36 -3.38
C LEU A 14 7.83 14.24 -2.94
N ILE A 15 8.72 13.87 -3.85
CA ILE A 15 10.16 13.72 -3.57
C ILE A 15 10.75 15.06 -3.13
N TRP A 16 10.41 16.16 -3.79
CA TRP A 16 10.87 17.50 -3.41
C TRP A 16 10.39 17.87 -1.99
N ARG A 17 9.12 17.63 -1.66
CA ARG A 17 8.54 17.88 -0.33
C ARG A 17 9.23 17.07 0.77
N VAL A 18 9.66 15.84 0.49
CA VAL A 18 10.45 15.03 1.45
C VAL A 18 11.71 15.78 1.87
N GLY A 19 12.37 16.46 0.93
CA GLY A 19 13.56 17.28 1.21
C GLY A 19 13.29 18.58 1.99
N GLN A 20 12.03 19.03 2.08
CA GLN A 20 11.65 20.24 2.83
C GLN A 20 11.38 19.97 4.31
N TYR A 21 11.04 18.74 4.68
CA TYR A 21 10.84 18.37 6.08
C TYR A 21 12.17 18.13 6.79
N ALA A 22 12.39 18.79 7.92
CA ALA A 22 13.50 18.47 8.82
C ALA A 22 13.29 17.09 9.45
N ASP A 23 14.38 16.39 9.80
CA ASP A 23 14.30 15.07 10.43
C ASP A 23 13.70 15.11 11.84
N ASP A 24 13.83 16.24 12.52
CA ASP A 24 13.30 16.54 13.84
C ASP A 24 11.95 17.30 13.82
N ASP A 25 11.33 17.44 12.65
CA ASP A 25 9.98 18.00 12.55
C ASP A 25 9.00 17.19 13.40
N LYS A 26 8.17 17.90 14.16
CA LYS A 26 7.23 17.28 15.10
C LYS A 26 6.30 16.27 14.43
N LYS A 27 5.72 16.61 13.26
CA LYS A 27 4.84 15.70 12.51
C LYS A 27 5.60 14.44 12.07
N VAL A 28 6.85 14.61 11.64
CA VAL A 28 7.71 13.50 11.22
C VAL A 28 8.04 12.57 12.39
N LEU A 29 8.39 13.13 13.55
CA LEU A 29 8.68 12.34 14.75
C LEU A 29 7.45 11.59 15.26
N GLU A 30 6.30 12.25 15.32
CA GLU A 30 5.02 11.61 15.71
C GLU A 30 4.64 10.48 14.74
N ARG A 31 4.82 10.69 13.43
CA ARG A 31 4.56 9.68 12.41
C ARG A 31 5.55 8.51 12.51
N LYS A 32 6.81 8.78 12.78
CA LYS A 32 7.86 7.77 12.99
C LYS A 32 7.53 6.84 14.14
N GLU A 33 7.09 7.40 15.26
CA GLU A 33 6.66 6.61 16.42
C GLU A 33 5.40 5.79 16.10
N HIS A 34 4.44 6.38 15.40
CA HIS A 34 3.24 5.69 14.95
C HIS A 34 3.59 4.47 14.08
N LEU A 35 4.45 4.61 13.08
CA LEU A 35 4.86 3.52 12.19
C LEU A 35 5.58 2.40 12.94
N LYS A 36 6.48 2.73 13.88
CA LYS A 36 7.15 1.75 14.74
C LYS A 36 6.18 0.95 15.62
N ASN A 37 5.09 1.58 16.03
CA ASN A 37 4.03 0.89 16.78
C ASN A 37 3.12 0.05 15.90
N TYR A 38 2.91 0.47 14.65
CA TYR A 38 2.06 -0.20 13.68
C TYR A 38 2.57 -1.59 13.31
N THR A 39 3.85 -1.71 12.92
CA THR A 39 4.46 -2.98 12.53
C THR A 39 5.90 -3.09 13.02
N ASP A 40 6.60 -4.18 12.71
CA ASP A 40 7.98 -4.40 13.16
C ASP A 40 8.98 -3.76 12.20
N PHE A 41 9.70 -2.73 12.66
CA PHE A 41 10.75 -2.01 11.95
C PHE A 41 12.17 -2.38 12.41
N SER A 42 12.36 -3.47 13.16
CA SER A 42 13.63 -3.83 13.79
C SER A 42 14.81 -3.98 12.81
N LEU A 43 14.53 -4.27 11.55
CA LEU A 43 15.56 -4.41 10.50
C LEU A 43 15.84 -3.10 9.74
N VAL A 44 14.96 -2.10 9.84
CA VAL A 44 15.01 -0.90 9.00
C VAL A 44 15.97 0.13 9.58
N PRO A 45 16.94 0.66 8.79
CA PRO A 45 17.79 1.76 9.21
C PRO A 45 16.97 2.99 9.63
N ASP A 46 17.41 3.69 10.66
CA ASP A 46 16.65 4.78 11.27
C ASP A 46 16.40 5.96 10.31
N ASP A 47 17.34 6.25 9.42
CA ASP A 47 17.21 7.24 8.34
C ASP A 47 16.10 6.85 7.34
N LYS A 48 15.95 5.57 7.05
CA LYS A 48 14.89 5.05 6.17
C LYS A 48 13.52 5.12 6.84
N ILE A 49 13.45 4.87 8.14
CA ILE A 49 12.19 5.08 8.89
C ILE A 49 11.82 6.57 8.85
N THR A 50 12.79 7.47 9.03
CA THR A 50 12.55 8.93 8.93
C THR A 50 12.05 9.31 7.54
N THR A 51 12.65 8.78 6.47
CA THR A 51 12.22 9.03 5.09
C THR A 51 10.79 8.52 4.85
N LEU A 52 10.47 7.30 5.27
CA LEU A 52 9.11 6.76 5.20
C LEU A 52 8.11 7.62 5.98
N SER A 53 8.50 8.14 7.13
CA SER A 53 7.67 9.02 7.95
C SER A 53 7.36 10.33 7.24
N LYS A 54 8.34 10.95 6.60
CA LYS A 54 8.15 12.16 5.78
C LYS A 54 7.19 11.90 4.61
N VAL A 55 7.40 10.79 3.87
CA VAL A 55 6.49 10.38 2.79
C VAL A 55 5.07 10.21 3.31
N SER A 56 4.90 9.55 4.47
CA SER A 56 3.59 9.35 5.09
C SER A 56 2.90 10.66 5.46
N VAL A 57 3.63 11.62 6.04
CA VAL A 57 3.10 12.96 6.37
C VAL A 57 2.60 13.67 5.12
N ILE A 58 3.38 13.63 4.03
CA ILE A 58 3.02 14.28 2.77
C ILE A 58 1.77 13.64 2.15
N ILE A 59 1.66 12.33 2.19
CA ILE A 59 0.45 11.63 1.72
C ILE A 59 -0.77 12.03 2.56
N ASP A 60 -0.63 12.13 3.87
CA ASP A 60 -1.71 12.59 4.75
C ASP A 60 -2.11 14.05 4.45
N ASP A 61 -1.14 14.94 4.22
CA ASP A 61 -1.41 16.32 3.83
C ASP A 61 -2.22 16.38 2.50
N TYR A 62 -1.90 15.53 1.50
CA TYR A 62 -2.70 15.42 0.27
C TYR A 62 -4.11 14.88 0.53
N ILE A 63 -4.23 13.83 1.36
CA ILE A 63 -5.54 13.24 1.69
C ILE A 63 -6.44 14.28 2.35
N GLU A 64 -5.91 15.07 3.27
CA GLU A 64 -6.65 16.12 3.97
C GLU A 64 -7.00 17.29 3.03
N GLU A 65 -6.04 17.82 2.29
CA GLU A 65 -6.19 18.96 1.40
C GLU A 65 -7.22 18.71 0.31
N TYR A 66 -7.17 17.53 -0.32
CA TYR A 66 -8.04 17.17 -1.44
C TYR A 66 -9.22 16.27 -1.04
N ARG A 67 -9.36 15.97 0.25
CA ARG A 67 -10.45 15.11 0.80
C ARG A 67 -10.54 13.78 0.07
N LEU A 68 -9.41 13.11 -0.10
CA LEU A 68 -9.34 11.87 -0.85
C LEU A 68 -9.98 10.71 -0.09
N ASN A 69 -10.79 9.92 -0.77
CA ASN A 69 -11.38 8.69 -0.24
C ASN A 69 -10.49 7.47 -0.46
N ALA A 70 -9.68 7.52 -1.50
CA ALA A 70 -8.73 6.48 -1.86
C ALA A 70 -7.50 7.10 -2.52
N VAL A 71 -6.38 6.42 -2.42
CA VAL A 71 -5.13 6.81 -3.05
C VAL A 71 -4.55 5.63 -3.83
N THR A 72 -3.81 5.93 -4.88
CA THR A 72 -2.97 4.95 -5.56
C THR A 72 -1.62 5.58 -5.86
N LEU A 73 -0.55 4.85 -5.57
CA LEU A 73 0.80 5.41 -5.59
C LEU A 73 1.68 4.62 -6.55
N ARG A 74 2.45 5.34 -7.38
CA ARG A 74 3.50 4.72 -8.19
C ARG A 74 4.65 4.27 -7.29
N CYS A 75 4.72 2.95 -7.05
CA CYS A 75 5.71 2.38 -6.14
C CYS A 75 7.03 1.96 -6.83
N TRP A 76 7.08 1.90 -8.16
CA TRP A 76 8.22 1.52 -9.00
C TRP A 76 8.70 2.71 -9.84
N GLU A 77 9.94 3.01 -10.02
CA GLU A 77 11.20 2.60 -9.33
C GLU A 77 11.83 3.85 -8.68
N GLU A 78 11.21 5.03 -8.91
CA GLU A 78 11.78 6.33 -8.55
C GLU A 78 11.94 6.52 -7.04
N MET A 79 10.95 6.10 -6.23
CA MET A 79 11.08 6.21 -4.78
C MET A 79 12.25 5.40 -4.24
N GLN A 80 12.48 4.21 -4.79
CA GLN A 80 13.60 3.37 -4.42
C GLN A 80 14.93 4.00 -4.85
N THR A 81 14.99 4.48 -6.08
CA THR A 81 16.22 5.06 -6.65
C THR A 81 16.61 6.36 -5.96
N VAL A 82 15.64 7.22 -5.67
CA VAL A 82 15.88 8.57 -5.14
C VAL A 82 15.87 8.60 -3.61
N LEU A 83 14.90 7.92 -2.98
CA LEU A 83 14.70 7.97 -1.53
C LEU A 83 15.21 6.71 -0.81
N GLY A 84 15.42 5.62 -1.53
CA GLY A 84 15.82 4.34 -0.97
C GLY A 84 14.73 3.66 -0.15
N VAL A 85 13.45 3.93 -0.46
CA VAL A 85 12.30 3.38 0.25
C VAL A 85 11.20 2.91 -0.71
N ALA A 86 10.44 1.91 -0.28
CA ALA A 86 9.22 1.44 -0.93
C ALA A 86 8.00 1.84 -0.07
N PRO A 87 6.90 2.31 -0.66
CA PRO A 87 5.76 2.83 0.10
C PRO A 87 4.83 1.74 0.65
N CYS A 88 5.13 0.46 0.48
CA CYS A 88 4.20 -0.65 0.76
C CYS A 88 3.65 -0.62 2.18
N VAL A 89 4.50 -0.39 3.20
CA VAL A 89 4.06 -0.29 4.60
C VAL A 89 3.15 0.91 4.84
N LEU A 90 3.32 1.99 4.09
CA LEU A 90 2.46 3.17 4.20
C LEU A 90 1.07 2.89 3.62
N LEU A 91 1.00 2.19 2.48
CA LEU A 91 -0.26 1.74 1.90
C LEU A 91 -0.97 0.73 2.81
N SER A 92 -0.21 -0.16 3.45
CA SER A 92 -0.70 -1.09 4.48
C SER A 92 -1.38 -0.32 5.64
N GLU A 93 -0.72 0.70 6.16
CA GLU A 93 -1.19 1.52 7.28
C GLU A 93 -2.42 2.36 6.91
N LEU A 94 -2.44 2.95 5.71
CA LEU A 94 -3.59 3.69 5.21
C LEU A 94 -4.84 2.81 5.12
N ASN A 95 -4.70 1.59 4.61
CA ASN A 95 -5.81 0.63 4.54
C ASN A 95 -6.36 0.28 5.92
N ASP A 96 -5.52 0.17 6.95
CA ASP A 96 -5.97 -0.06 8.32
C ASP A 96 -6.66 1.16 8.95
N ARG A 97 -6.34 2.38 8.49
CA ARG A 97 -7.04 3.60 8.89
C ARG A 97 -8.37 3.81 8.14
N GLY A 98 -8.73 2.90 7.23
CA GLY A 98 -9.93 3.00 6.41
C GLY A 98 -9.80 3.94 5.20
N ILE A 99 -8.57 4.34 4.87
CA ILE A 99 -8.25 5.08 3.64
C ILE A 99 -7.71 4.08 2.64
N VAL A 100 -8.51 3.76 1.64
CA VAL A 100 -8.12 2.76 0.65
C VAL A 100 -6.86 3.20 -0.09
N ALA A 101 -5.86 2.33 -0.11
CA ALA A 101 -4.59 2.61 -0.74
C ALA A 101 -4.14 1.42 -1.60
N SER A 102 -4.11 1.61 -2.91
CA SER A 102 -3.63 0.63 -3.88
C SER A 102 -2.23 0.98 -4.39
N CYS A 103 -1.59 -0.02 -4.99
CA CYS A 103 -0.25 0.07 -5.56
C CYS A 103 -0.32 0.39 -7.07
N GLU A 104 0.82 0.76 -7.65
CA GLU A 104 1.08 0.77 -9.11
C GLU A 104 0.18 1.71 -9.93
N ILE A 105 -0.42 2.73 -9.32
CA ILE A 105 -1.41 3.64 -9.93
C ILE A 105 -2.62 2.86 -10.48
N ASP A 106 -2.95 1.73 -9.87
CA ASP A 106 -4.09 0.94 -10.29
C ASP A 106 -5.41 1.55 -9.77
N LEU A 107 -6.02 2.38 -10.60
CA LEU A 107 -7.30 3.02 -10.33
C LEU A 107 -8.45 2.02 -10.24
N CYS A 108 -8.42 0.95 -11.02
CA CYS A 108 -9.46 -0.08 -10.96
C CYS A 108 -9.40 -0.82 -9.65
N SER A 109 -8.22 -1.20 -9.18
CA SER A 109 -8.03 -1.78 -7.85
C SER A 109 -8.43 -0.83 -6.74
N ALA A 110 -8.07 0.47 -6.82
CA ALA A 110 -8.50 1.47 -5.84
C ALA A 110 -10.04 1.57 -5.75
N ILE A 111 -10.73 1.64 -6.88
CA ILE A 111 -12.20 1.70 -6.95
C ILE A 111 -12.81 0.41 -6.37
N ASN A 112 -12.24 -0.74 -6.73
CA ASN A 112 -12.70 -2.04 -6.27
C ASN A 112 -12.53 -2.19 -4.76
N MET A 113 -11.33 -1.93 -4.23
CA MET A 113 -11.04 -1.95 -2.81
C MET A 113 -11.93 -1.00 -2.03
N TYR A 114 -12.17 0.21 -2.54
CA TYR A 114 -13.07 1.18 -1.91
C TYR A 114 -14.51 0.67 -1.85
N SER A 115 -15.01 0.09 -2.94
CA SER A 115 -16.35 -0.51 -2.98
C SER A 115 -16.49 -1.66 -1.97
N MET A 116 -15.48 -2.54 -1.90
CA MET A 116 -15.45 -3.67 -0.96
C MET A 116 -15.31 -3.20 0.49
N SER A 117 -14.51 -2.16 0.74
CA SER A 117 -14.35 -1.58 2.08
C SER A 117 -15.66 -0.96 2.58
N LEU A 118 -16.39 -0.22 1.72
CA LEU A 118 -17.70 0.34 2.06
C LEU A 118 -18.74 -0.76 2.34
N ALA A 119 -18.73 -1.85 1.56
CA ALA A 119 -19.65 -2.94 1.71
C ALA A 119 -19.40 -3.77 2.98
N SER A 120 -18.15 -3.98 3.34
CA SER A 120 -17.75 -4.82 4.48
C SER A 120 -17.56 -4.06 5.78
N GLY A 121 -17.27 -2.75 5.72
CA GLY A 121 -16.81 -1.95 6.86
C GLY A 121 -15.43 -2.38 7.39
N LYS A 122 -14.62 -3.05 6.57
CA LYS A 122 -13.32 -3.62 6.95
C LYS A 122 -12.23 -3.20 5.96
N SER A 123 -10.98 -3.37 6.38
CA SER A 123 -9.83 -3.24 5.49
C SER A 123 -9.91 -4.25 4.34
N THR A 124 -9.42 -3.84 3.17
CA THR A 124 -9.34 -4.67 1.97
C THR A 124 -7.88 -4.83 1.55
N ALA A 125 -7.59 -5.82 0.72
CA ALA A 125 -6.27 -6.04 0.16
C ALA A 125 -6.34 -6.17 -1.36
N CYS A 126 -5.33 -5.59 -2.05
CA CYS A 126 -5.06 -5.89 -3.45
C CYS A 126 -4.05 -7.03 -3.50
N LEU A 127 -4.39 -8.13 -4.17
CA LEU A 127 -3.55 -9.32 -4.25
C LEU A 127 -3.48 -9.80 -5.70
N ASP A 128 -2.30 -10.22 -6.11
CA ASP A 128 -2.10 -10.88 -7.39
C ASP A 128 -2.59 -12.31 -7.33
N TRP A 129 -3.31 -12.73 -8.34
CA TRP A 129 -3.60 -14.13 -8.61
C TRP A 129 -2.36 -14.74 -9.26
N ASN A 130 -1.44 -15.21 -8.44
CA ASN A 130 -0.07 -15.46 -8.88
C ASN A 130 0.12 -16.82 -9.57
N ASN A 131 -0.22 -17.92 -8.87
CA ASN A 131 -0.01 -19.27 -9.37
C ASN A 131 -1.11 -20.23 -8.91
N ASN A 132 -1.25 -21.34 -9.62
CA ASN A 132 -2.01 -22.49 -9.15
C ASN A 132 -1.32 -23.11 -7.92
N TYR A 133 -2.10 -23.72 -7.06
CA TYR A 133 -1.59 -24.46 -5.91
C TYR A 133 -1.44 -25.95 -6.30
N GLY A 134 -0.30 -26.29 -6.90
CA GLY A 134 -0.06 -27.62 -7.45
C GLY A 134 -1.08 -27.97 -8.54
N ASP A 135 -1.65 -29.18 -8.46
CA ASP A 135 -2.68 -29.67 -9.38
C ASP A 135 -4.13 -29.48 -8.85
N ASP A 136 -4.30 -28.74 -7.77
CA ASP A 136 -5.64 -28.46 -7.20
C ASP A 136 -6.31 -27.30 -7.94
N GLU A 137 -7.31 -27.60 -8.76
CA GLU A 137 -8.02 -26.61 -9.58
C GLU A 137 -8.85 -25.60 -8.76
N ASN A 138 -9.11 -25.91 -7.49
CA ASN A 138 -9.88 -25.04 -6.59
C ASN A 138 -9.01 -24.19 -5.68
N LYS A 139 -7.69 -24.17 -5.88
CA LYS A 139 -6.75 -23.40 -5.06
C LYS A 139 -5.80 -22.55 -5.89
N VAL A 140 -5.53 -21.37 -5.39
CA VAL A 140 -4.58 -20.43 -5.97
C VAL A 140 -3.67 -19.86 -4.90
N ILE A 141 -2.51 -19.36 -5.32
CA ILE A 141 -1.62 -18.58 -4.47
C ILE A 141 -1.93 -17.12 -4.71
N LEU A 142 -2.39 -16.44 -3.67
CA LEU A 142 -2.55 -14.99 -3.65
C LEU A 142 -1.33 -14.35 -3.01
N PHE A 143 -0.77 -13.37 -3.67
CA PHE A 143 0.44 -12.68 -3.24
C PHE A 143 0.41 -11.20 -3.63
N HIS A 144 1.07 -10.36 -2.84
CA HIS A 144 1.41 -8.99 -3.22
C HIS A 144 2.68 -8.55 -2.48
N CYS A 145 3.32 -7.50 -2.95
CA CYS A 145 4.65 -7.06 -2.49
C CYS A 145 4.68 -6.31 -1.14
N GLY A 146 3.63 -6.35 -0.33
CA GLY A 146 3.67 -5.87 1.06
C GLY A 146 2.80 -4.65 1.39
N SER A 147 1.75 -4.37 0.59
CA SER A 147 0.77 -3.30 0.87
C SER A 147 -0.45 -3.77 1.68
N THR A 148 -0.45 -5.03 2.14
CA THR A 148 -1.58 -5.60 2.88
C THR A 148 -1.68 -5.02 4.29
N ALA A 149 -2.88 -4.61 4.67
CA ALA A 149 -3.19 -4.10 6.00
C ALA A 149 -2.79 -5.09 7.12
N GLN A 150 -2.21 -4.57 8.21
CA GLN A 150 -1.77 -5.37 9.34
C GLN A 150 -2.93 -6.13 10.00
N SER A 151 -4.13 -5.55 10.03
CA SER A 151 -5.35 -6.18 10.57
C SER A 151 -5.76 -7.46 9.84
N LEU A 152 -5.32 -7.64 8.59
CA LEU A 152 -5.56 -8.85 7.81
C LEU A 152 -4.45 -9.91 8.00
N MET A 153 -3.38 -9.58 8.68
CA MET A 153 -2.25 -10.49 8.88
C MET A 153 -2.44 -11.41 10.09
N LYS A 154 -1.93 -12.63 9.99
CA LYS A 154 -1.96 -13.62 11.08
C LYS A 154 -1.12 -13.20 12.30
N LYS A 155 -0.05 -12.45 12.05
CA LYS A 155 0.90 -11.91 13.05
C LYS A 155 1.35 -10.54 12.59
N LYS A 156 1.96 -9.78 13.51
CA LYS A 156 2.62 -8.53 13.20
C LYS A 156 3.60 -8.73 12.03
N GLY A 157 3.51 -7.89 11.02
CA GLY A 157 4.39 -7.91 9.86
C GLY A 157 5.81 -7.46 10.22
N LEU A 158 6.75 -7.72 9.33
CA LEU A 158 8.14 -7.28 9.43
C LEU A 158 8.47 -6.40 8.23
N VAL A 159 8.93 -5.20 8.47
CA VAL A 159 9.36 -4.31 7.39
C VAL A 159 10.76 -4.70 6.92
N THR A 160 10.89 -4.96 5.62
CA THR A 160 12.14 -5.42 5.01
C THR A 160 12.54 -4.54 3.83
N ASP A 161 13.78 -4.72 3.36
CA ASP A 161 14.22 -4.26 2.05
C ASP A 161 13.52 -5.10 0.96
N HIS A 162 12.85 -4.43 0.03
CA HIS A 162 12.03 -5.10 -0.98
C HIS A 162 12.87 -6.03 -1.87
N LYS A 163 12.63 -7.32 -1.81
CA LYS A 163 13.49 -8.35 -2.39
C LYS A 163 13.76 -8.21 -3.89
N MET A 164 12.83 -7.65 -4.65
CA MET A 164 12.99 -7.45 -6.09
C MET A 164 13.95 -6.29 -6.37
N PHE A 165 13.92 -5.22 -5.58
CA PHE A 165 14.85 -4.09 -5.69
C PHE A 165 16.22 -4.42 -5.10
N ALA A 166 16.25 -5.12 -3.99
CA ALA A 166 17.49 -5.50 -3.32
C ALA A 166 18.44 -6.34 -4.19
N LYS A 167 17.93 -7.02 -5.24
CA LYS A 167 18.78 -7.73 -6.21
C LYS A 167 19.67 -6.78 -7.03
N GLY A 168 19.19 -5.59 -7.37
CA GLY A 168 19.92 -4.60 -8.17
C GLY A 168 20.54 -3.48 -7.33
N CYS A 169 19.93 -3.15 -6.20
CA CYS A 169 20.35 -2.09 -5.29
C CYS A 169 20.01 -2.47 -3.83
N PRO A 170 20.88 -3.23 -3.14
CA PRO A 170 20.66 -3.55 -1.74
C PRO A 170 20.52 -2.29 -0.88
N GLY A 171 19.46 -2.24 -0.06
CA GLY A 171 19.16 -1.09 0.79
C GLY A 171 18.39 0.05 0.11
N CYS A 172 17.94 -0.15 -1.14
CA CYS A 172 17.19 0.86 -1.89
C CYS A 172 15.66 0.74 -1.78
N GLY A 173 15.13 -0.31 -1.17
CA GLY A 173 13.69 -0.59 -1.17
C GLY A 173 13.09 -0.83 0.21
N TRP A 174 13.59 -0.17 1.25
CA TRP A 174 13.04 -0.34 2.60
C TRP A 174 11.58 0.11 2.69
N GLY A 175 10.71 -0.78 3.17
CA GLY A 175 9.30 -0.45 3.33
C GLY A 175 8.31 -1.54 2.90
N ALA A 176 8.77 -2.71 2.44
CA ALA A 176 7.90 -3.87 2.24
C ALA A 176 7.45 -4.41 3.60
N ASN A 177 6.14 -4.51 3.84
CA ASN A 177 5.58 -5.07 5.07
C ASN A 177 5.28 -6.55 4.86
N GLU A 178 6.25 -7.42 5.12
CA GLU A 178 6.14 -8.86 4.93
C GLU A 178 5.32 -9.53 6.02
N GLY A 179 4.35 -10.33 5.63
CA GLY A 179 3.53 -11.10 6.56
C GLY A 179 2.68 -12.13 5.83
N ARG A 180 2.04 -12.98 6.60
CA ARG A 180 1.07 -13.96 6.09
C ARG A 180 -0.33 -13.48 6.45
N ILE A 181 -1.22 -13.41 5.48
CA ILE A 181 -2.65 -13.15 5.68
C ILE A 181 -3.24 -14.26 6.55
N ALA A 182 -4.10 -13.90 7.49
CA ALA A 182 -4.84 -14.85 8.31
C ALA A 182 -5.84 -15.63 7.45
N ALA A 183 -6.22 -16.82 7.91
CA ALA A 183 -7.27 -17.58 7.26
C ALA A 183 -8.63 -17.07 7.74
N PHE A 184 -9.51 -16.74 6.82
CA PHE A 184 -10.91 -16.35 7.03
C PHE A 184 -11.71 -16.50 5.73
N ASP A 185 -13.02 -16.57 5.86
CA ASP A 185 -13.90 -16.46 4.71
C ASP A 185 -13.74 -15.10 4.07
N MET A 186 -13.60 -15.05 2.75
CA MET A 186 -13.36 -13.82 2.02
C MET A 186 -14.31 -13.70 0.82
N THR A 187 -14.68 -12.47 0.50
CA THR A 187 -15.19 -12.11 -0.81
C THR A 187 -14.06 -11.52 -1.62
N PHE A 188 -13.83 -12.03 -2.81
CA PHE A 188 -12.85 -11.44 -3.72
C PHE A 188 -13.53 -10.86 -4.96
N SER A 189 -12.93 -9.84 -5.51
CA SER A 189 -13.48 -9.09 -6.62
C SER A 189 -12.38 -8.56 -7.52
N ASN A 190 -12.70 -8.45 -8.80
CA ASN A 190 -11.86 -7.75 -9.76
C ASN A 190 -12.70 -6.70 -10.50
N CYS A 191 -12.11 -5.55 -10.75
CA CYS A 191 -12.74 -4.45 -11.49
C CYS A 191 -11.91 -4.14 -12.74
N LYS A 192 -12.57 -4.04 -13.87
CA LYS A 192 -11.96 -3.60 -15.13
C LYS A 192 -12.80 -2.55 -15.84
N THR A 193 -12.15 -1.76 -16.70
CA THR A 193 -12.82 -0.85 -17.61
C THR A 193 -12.68 -1.35 -19.04
N GLU A 194 -13.79 -1.36 -19.77
CA GLU A 194 -13.83 -1.74 -21.16
C GLU A 194 -14.93 -0.93 -21.86
N ASP A 195 -14.61 -0.28 -22.96
CA ASP A 195 -15.53 0.58 -23.73
C ASP A 195 -16.30 1.62 -22.88
N GLY A 196 -15.61 2.22 -21.89
CA GLY A 196 -16.19 3.22 -20.99
C GLY A 196 -17.18 2.65 -19.97
N LYS A 197 -17.15 1.34 -19.73
CA LYS A 197 -17.94 0.65 -18.71
C LYS A 197 -17.01 0.08 -17.64
N LEU A 198 -17.46 0.18 -16.38
CA LEU A 198 -16.90 -0.59 -15.27
C LEU A 198 -17.58 -1.95 -15.20
N THR A 199 -16.81 -3.00 -15.14
CA THR A 199 -17.27 -4.37 -14.97
C THR A 199 -16.61 -4.96 -13.74
N PHE A 200 -17.41 -5.59 -12.89
CA PHE A 200 -16.95 -6.27 -11.69
C PHE A 200 -17.18 -7.78 -11.83
N TYR A 201 -16.19 -8.54 -11.42
CA TYR A 201 -16.31 -9.95 -11.09
C TYR A 201 -16.27 -10.06 -9.56
N VAL A 202 -17.16 -10.83 -8.97
CA VAL A 202 -17.24 -11.03 -7.52
C VAL A 202 -17.50 -12.50 -7.24
N ASP A 203 -16.76 -13.07 -6.29
CA ASP A 203 -16.94 -14.45 -5.84
C ASP A 203 -16.46 -14.61 -4.38
N GLU A 204 -16.58 -15.80 -3.83
CA GLU A 204 -16.24 -16.13 -2.45
C GLU A 204 -15.15 -17.20 -2.37
N GLY A 205 -14.40 -17.19 -1.28
CA GLY A 205 -13.32 -18.14 -1.02
C GLY A 205 -12.95 -18.23 0.46
N VAL A 206 -12.06 -19.12 0.78
CA VAL A 206 -11.48 -19.35 2.12
C VAL A 206 -9.97 -19.51 2.08
#